data_d6f9d57d1eb5f9c9af030ba8d05fc14e
#
_entry.id   d6f9d57d1eb5f9c9af030ba8d05fc14e
#
_cell.length_a   1.000
_cell.length_b   1.000
_cell.length_c   1.000
_cell.angle_alpha   90.00
_cell.angle_beta   90.00
_cell.angle_gamma   90.00
#
_symmetry.space_group_name_H-M   'P 1'
#
loop_
_entity.id
_entity.type
_entity.pdbx_description
1 polymer ?
#
loop_
_entity_poly.entity_id
_entity_poly.type
_entity_poly.pdbx_seq_one_letter_code
_entity_poly.pdbx_strand_id
1 'polypeptide(L)'
;LDYRAGWDKDFTNYLKVLSKTKPLIITGDFNVAHTENDLANPKSNYNKTAGFTQVEIDGFDYMLNELNLVDSFRKLHPTSFDKYTFWSMRGGARDRNVGWRIDYFLVSESIWDKVKSAQIHDQIMGSDHCPISLEIEF
;
A
#
# COMPACT_ATOMS: atom_id res chain seq x y z
N LEU A 1 3.03 -12.91 -13.25
CA LEU A 1 2.29 -11.66 -13.45
C LEU A 1 0.86 -11.87 -13.95
N ASP A 2 0.64 -12.86 -14.84
CA ASP A 2 -0.71 -13.16 -15.35
C ASP A 2 -1.63 -13.62 -14.22
N TYR A 3 -1.12 -14.47 -13.33
CA TYR A 3 -1.85 -14.90 -12.14
C TYR A 3 -2.18 -13.70 -11.24
N ARG A 4 -1.21 -12.82 -11.01
CA ARG A 4 -1.39 -11.63 -10.18
C ARG A 4 -2.43 -10.68 -10.79
N ALA A 5 -2.41 -10.48 -12.10
CA ALA A 5 -3.39 -9.61 -12.77
C ALA A 5 -4.81 -10.17 -12.63
N GLY A 6 -4.98 -11.48 -12.77
CA GLY A 6 -6.26 -12.16 -12.56
C GLY A 6 -6.73 -12.04 -11.13
N TRP A 7 -5.83 -12.25 -10.18
CA TRP A 7 -6.13 -12.11 -8.75
C TRP A 7 -6.57 -10.69 -8.40
N ASP A 8 -5.84 -9.67 -8.88
CA ASP A 8 -6.18 -8.26 -8.64
C ASP A 8 -7.59 -7.94 -9.13
N LYS A 9 -7.95 -8.43 -10.31
CA LYS A 9 -9.27 -8.23 -10.87
C LYS A 9 -10.37 -8.92 -10.08
N ASP A 10 -10.15 -10.18 -9.70
CA ASP A 10 -11.12 -10.96 -8.92
C ASP A 10 -11.33 -10.35 -7.55
N PHE A 11 -10.26 -9.94 -6.88
CA PHE A 11 -10.32 -9.30 -5.57
C PHE A 11 -11.07 -7.96 -5.67
N THR A 12 -10.76 -7.15 -6.67
CA THR A 12 -11.47 -5.89 -6.90
C THR A 12 -12.97 -6.11 -7.12
N ASN A 13 -13.34 -7.11 -7.92
CA ASN A 13 -14.75 -7.43 -8.17
C ASN A 13 -15.46 -7.88 -6.89
N TYR A 14 -14.80 -8.68 -6.05
CA TYR A 14 -15.34 -9.11 -4.77
C TYR A 14 -15.60 -7.90 -3.86
N LEU A 15 -14.62 -7.01 -3.74
CA LEU A 15 -14.75 -5.82 -2.91
C LEU A 15 -15.82 -4.87 -3.45
N LYS A 16 -15.99 -4.82 -4.76
CA LYS A 16 -17.02 -3.99 -5.39
C LYS A 16 -18.42 -4.42 -4.96
N VAL A 17 -18.64 -5.72 -4.83
CA VAL A 17 -19.91 -6.26 -4.32
C VAL A 17 -20.13 -5.82 -2.86
N LEU A 18 -19.10 -5.95 -2.03
CA LEU A 18 -19.18 -5.51 -0.62
C LEU A 18 -19.44 -4.02 -0.50
N SER A 19 -18.82 -3.22 -1.36
CA SER A 19 -18.91 -1.75 -1.31
C SER A 19 -20.32 -1.21 -1.61
N LYS A 20 -21.18 -2.03 -2.22
CA LYS A 20 -22.57 -1.62 -2.52
C LYS A 20 -23.40 -1.43 -1.27
N THR A 21 -23.05 -2.08 -0.18
CA THR A 21 -23.82 -2.04 1.07
C THR A 21 -23.15 -1.24 2.17
N LYS A 22 -21.80 -1.19 2.19
CA LYS A 22 -21.03 -0.52 3.24
C LYS A 22 -19.73 0.06 2.70
N PRO A 23 -19.25 1.16 3.29
CA PRO A 23 -17.90 1.63 3.00
C PRO A 23 -16.86 0.61 3.45
N LEU A 24 -15.68 0.68 2.85
CA LEU A 24 -14.61 -0.29 3.05
C LEU A 24 -13.42 0.33 3.76
N ILE A 25 -12.80 -0.45 4.63
CA ILE A 25 -11.44 -0.23 5.13
C ILE A 25 -10.70 -1.52 4.83
N ILE A 26 -9.66 -1.43 3.99
CA ILE A 26 -8.90 -2.59 3.55
C ILE A 26 -7.47 -2.40 4.03
N THR A 27 -6.92 -3.41 4.70
CA THR A 27 -5.55 -3.34 5.21
C THR A 27 -4.82 -4.64 4.96
N GLY A 28 -3.51 -4.54 4.81
CA GLY A 28 -2.62 -5.68 4.66
C GLY A 28 -1.46 -5.39 3.73
N ASP A 29 -0.73 -6.45 3.43
CA ASP A 29 0.38 -6.45 2.49
C ASP A 29 -0.15 -6.67 1.07
N PHE A 30 -0.04 -5.65 0.24
CA PHE A 30 -0.48 -5.72 -1.16
C PHE A 30 0.65 -6.10 -2.12
N ASN A 31 1.87 -6.27 -1.61
CA ASN A 31 3.03 -6.63 -2.40
C ASN A 31 3.26 -5.74 -3.61
N VAL A 32 2.96 -4.45 -3.47
CA VAL A 32 3.18 -3.46 -4.52
C VAL A 32 3.52 -2.11 -3.90
N ALA A 33 4.60 -1.49 -4.39
CA ALA A 33 4.88 -0.09 -4.16
C ALA A 33 4.13 0.71 -5.22
N HIS A 34 3.27 1.63 -4.82
CA HIS A 34 2.36 2.32 -5.74
C HIS A 34 3.10 3.27 -6.67
N THR A 35 4.04 4.04 -6.14
CA THR A 35 4.77 5.07 -6.89
C THR A 35 6.27 5.00 -6.62
N GLU A 36 7.03 5.80 -7.36
CA GLU A 36 8.48 5.93 -7.16
C GLU A 36 8.87 6.36 -5.74
N ASN A 37 7.97 7.02 -5.03
CA ASN A 37 8.22 7.48 -3.66
C ASN A 37 8.03 6.39 -2.62
N ASP A 38 7.56 5.22 -3.02
CA ASP A 38 7.21 4.13 -2.13
C ASP A 38 8.27 3.04 -2.06
N LEU A 39 9.43 3.25 -2.67
CA LEU A 39 10.58 2.36 -2.53
C LEU A 39 11.89 3.13 -2.72
N ALA A 40 12.96 2.58 -2.15
CA ALA A 40 14.26 3.26 -2.10
C ALA A 40 14.96 3.35 -3.46
N ASN A 41 14.80 2.36 -4.33
CA ASN A 41 15.52 2.28 -5.60
C ASN A 41 14.56 2.04 -6.78
N PRO A 42 13.70 3.02 -7.11
CA PRO A 42 12.67 2.78 -8.13
C PRO A 42 13.23 2.44 -9.50
N LYS A 43 14.26 3.14 -9.96
CA LYS A 43 14.79 2.93 -11.32
C LYS A 43 15.38 1.54 -11.52
N SER A 44 16.07 1.01 -10.51
CA SER A 44 16.68 -0.31 -10.60
C SER A 44 15.68 -1.45 -10.45
N ASN A 45 14.51 -1.18 -9.89
CA ASN A 45 13.49 -2.19 -9.63
C ASN A 45 12.33 -2.18 -10.62
N TYR A 46 12.09 -1.08 -11.33
CA TYR A 46 10.94 -0.96 -12.21
C TYR A 46 10.95 -2.03 -13.32
N ASN A 47 9.86 -2.79 -13.40
CA ASN A 47 9.66 -3.92 -14.31
C ASN A 47 10.73 -5.03 -14.20
N LYS A 48 11.50 -5.02 -13.12
CA LYS A 48 12.56 -6.02 -12.88
C LYS A 48 12.32 -6.80 -11.58
N THR A 49 11.74 -6.16 -10.58
CA THR A 49 11.52 -6.76 -9.27
C THR A 49 10.01 -6.85 -9.02
N ALA A 50 9.55 -8.02 -8.55
CA ALA A 50 8.16 -8.18 -8.12
C ALA A 50 7.83 -7.14 -7.05
N GLY A 51 6.67 -6.51 -7.18
CA GLY A 51 6.25 -5.41 -6.31
C GLY A 51 6.38 -4.04 -6.96
N PHE A 52 7.14 -3.91 -8.06
CA PHE A 52 7.23 -2.65 -8.79
C PHE A 52 7.26 -2.85 -10.30
N THR A 53 6.33 -3.66 -10.79
CA THR A 53 6.10 -3.83 -12.23
C THR A 53 4.88 -3.02 -12.64
N GLN A 54 4.83 -2.63 -13.90
CA GLN A 54 3.70 -1.85 -14.42
C GLN A 54 2.38 -2.60 -14.27
N VAL A 55 2.39 -3.92 -14.46
CA VAL A 55 1.18 -4.76 -14.28
C VAL A 55 0.65 -4.66 -12.85
N GLU A 56 1.54 -4.72 -11.86
CA GLU A 56 1.14 -4.64 -10.45
C GLU A 56 0.66 -3.24 -10.08
N ILE A 57 1.36 -2.22 -10.57
CA ILE A 57 0.96 -0.81 -10.37
C ILE A 57 -0.41 -0.55 -10.98
N ASP A 58 -0.64 -1.00 -12.21
CA ASP A 58 -1.91 -0.83 -12.91
C ASP A 58 -3.05 -1.55 -12.18
N GLY A 59 -2.79 -2.74 -11.64
CA GLY A 59 -3.77 -3.49 -10.85
C GLY A 59 -4.16 -2.74 -9.56
N PHE A 60 -3.19 -2.13 -8.92
CA PHE A 60 -3.44 -1.33 -7.72
C PHE A 60 -4.23 -0.05 -8.06
N ASP A 61 -3.85 0.65 -9.12
CA ASP A 61 -4.59 1.83 -9.61
C ASP A 61 -6.02 1.47 -9.98
N TYR A 62 -6.22 0.35 -10.66
CA TYR A 62 -7.55 -0.13 -11.04
C TYR A 62 -8.43 -0.33 -9.81
N MET A 63 -7.91 -0.99 -8.78
CA MET A 63 -8.64 -1.22 -7.53
C MET A 63 -9.01 0.11 -6.84
N LEU A 64 -8.06 1.02 -6.72
CA LEU A 64 -8.31 2.33 -6.09
C LEU A 64 -9.39 3.10 -6.84
N ASN A 65 -9.33 3.11 -8.16
CA ASN A 65 -10.28 3.87 -8.99
C ASN A 65 -11.66 3.23 -9.03
N GLU A 66 -11.75 1.91 -9.20
CA GLU A 66 -13.02 1.20 -9.28
C GLU A 66 -13.80 1.23 -7.96
N LEU A 67 -13.10 1.26 -6.84
CA LEU A 67 -13.70 1.22 -5.50
C LEU A 67 -13.75 2.58 -4.81
N ASN A 68 -13.24 3.63 -5.46
CA ASN A 68 -13.08 4.96 -4.86
C ASN A 68 -12.39 4.87 -3.50
N LEU A 69 -11.23 4.19 -3.48
CA LEU A 69 -10.41 4.03 -2.28
C LEU A 69 -9.32 5.08 -2.22
N VAL A 70 -8.99 5.46 -1.01
CA VAL A 70 -7.93 6.42 -0.71
C VAL A 70 -6.80 5.70 0.00
N ASP A 71 -5.56 5.90 -0.47
CA ASP A 71 -4.35 5.52 0.26
C ASP A 71 -4.19 6.49 1.43
N SER A 72 -4.57 6.05 2.62
CA SER A 72 -4.70 6.93 3.78
C SER A 72 -3.38 7.58 4.18
N PHE A 73 -2.29 6.81 4.22
CA PHE A 73 -1.00 7.36 4.60
C PHE A 73 -0.55 8.44 3.61
N ARG A 74 -0.62 8.15 2.32
CA ARG A 74 -0.15 9.10 1.30
C ARG A 74 -1.00 10.35 1.25
N LYS A 75 -2.30 10.24 1.44
CA LYS A 75 -3.18 11.42 1.43
C LYS A 75 -2.92 12.33 2.61
N LEU A 76 -2.66 11.77 3.80
CA LEU A 76 -2.34 12.56 4.99
C LEU A 76 -0.90 13.09 4.97
N HIS A 77 0.01 12.38 4.30
CA HIS A 77 1.43 12.70 4.27
C HIS A 77 1.95 12.76 2.82
N PRO A 78 1.46 13.71 2.00
CA PRO A 78 1.75 13.72 0.57
C PRO A 78 3.23 13.96 0.23
N THR A 79 4.00 14.52 1.14
CA THR A 79 5.43 14.79 0.94
C THR A 79 6.33 13.99 1.87
N SER A 80 5.79 13.00 2.58
CA SER A 80 6.56 12.14 3.45
C SER A 80 7.16 10.98 2.64
N PHE A 81 8.40 11.15 2.20
CA PHE A 81 9.16 10.16 1.45
C PHE A 81 10.10 9.42 2.40
N ASP A 82 10.74 8.36 1.93
CA ASP A 82 11.63 7.52 2.75
C ASP A 82 10.93 6.86 3.95
N LYS A 83 9.61 6.67 3.84
CA LYS A 83 8.79 5.95 4.81
C LYS A 83 8.34 4.63 4.22
N TYR A 84 8.82 3.54 4.81
CA TYR A 84 8.61 2.20 4.30
C TYR A 84 8.01 1.29 5.35
N THR A 85 7.44 0.17 4.90
CA THR A 85 6.80 -0.81 5.78
C THR A 85 7.52 -2.16 5.74
N PHE A 86 8.42 -2.35 4.79
CA PHE A 86 9.14 -3.59 4.57
C PHE A 86 10.60 -3.29 4.18
N TRP A 87 11.51 -4.12 4.68
CA TRP A 87 12.93 -4.12 4.31
C TRP A 87 13.40 -5.56 4.19
N SER A 88 14.21 -5.85 3.16
CA SER A 88 14.85 -7.15 3.06
C SER A 88 15.69 -7.43 4.31
N MET A 89 15.73 -8.69 4.73
CA MET A 89 16.58 -9.13 5.85
C MET A 89 18.06 -9.18 5.50
N ARG A 90 18.40 -8.95 4.23
CA ARG A 90 19.78 -9.06 3.72
C ARG A 90 20.47 -7.71 3.65
N GLY A 91 21.81 -7.73 3.82
CA GLY A 91 22.68 -6.59 3.52
C GLY A 91 22.45 -5.36 4.39
N GLY A 92 21.84 -5.49 5.55
CA GLY A 92 21.56 -4.34 6.41
C GLY A 92 20.59 -3.35 5.79
N ALA A 93 19.65 -3.82 4.97
CA ALA A 93 18.73 -2.96 4.24
C ALA A 93 17.95 -2.02 5.16
N ARG A 94 17.50 -2.51 6.32
CA ARG A 94 16.73 -1.70 7.26
C ARG A 94 17.60 -0.61 7.90
N ASP A 95 18.85 -0.91 8.24
CA ASP A 95 19.78 0.08 8.83
C ASP A 95 20.07 1.20 7.85
N ARG A 96 20.10 0.90 6.56
CA ARG A 96 20.31 1.87 5.48
C ARG A 96 19.03 2.47 4.96
N ASN A 97 17.88 2.06 5.50
CA ASN A 97 16.54 2.42 5.07
C ASN A 97 16.30 2.17 3.56
N VAL A 98 16.77 1.03 3.08
CA VAL A 98 16.50 0.57 1.71
C VAL A 98 15.26 -0.31 1.76
N GLY A 99 14.11 0.33 1.72
CA GLY A 99 12.84 -0.32 1.99
C GLY A 99 11.77 -0.07 0.92
N TRP A 100 10.60 -0.60 1.20
CA TRP A 100 9.42 -0.57 0.35
C TRP A 100 8.18 -0.27 1.21
N ARG A 101 7.29 0.58 0.72
CA ARG A 101 5.97 0.76 1.32
C ARG A 101 4.99 -0.10 0.55
N ILE A 102 4.65 -1.25 1.11
CA ILE A 102 3.79 -2.27 0.48
C ILE A 102 2.61 -2.68 1.35
N ASP A 103 2.53 -2.17 2.57
CA ASP A 103 1.41 -2.37 3.48
C ASP A 103 0.61 -1.09 3.57
N TYR A 104 -0.71 -1.21 3.47
CA TYR A 104 -1.60 -0.06 3.34
C TYR A 104 -2.82 -0.17 4.23
N PHE A 105 -3.40 0.99 4.56
CA PHE A 105 -4.80 1.14 4.92
C PHE A 105 -5.48 1.91 3.80
N LEU A 106 -6.34 1.24 3.06
CA LEU A 106 -7.13 1.83 1.99
C LEU A 106 -8.55 2.05 2.50
N VAL A 107 -9.06 3.26 2.33
CA VAL A 107 -10.32 3.69 2.93
C VAL A 107 -11.25 4.21 1.85
N SER A 108 -12.52 3.83 1.91
CA SER A 108 -13.54 4.40 1.02
C SER A 108 -13.56 5.92 1.12
N GLU A 109 -13.59 6.60 -0.01
CA GLU A 109 -13.62 8.06 -0.05
C GLU A 109 -14.82 8.62 0.72
N SER A 110 -15.94 7.90 0.73
CA SER A 110 -17.15 8.31 1.43
C SER A 110 -17.00 8.49 2.94
N ILE A 111 -15.99 7.85 3.55
CA ILE A 111 -15.72 7.98 4.99
C ILE A 111 -14.37 8.63 5.27
N TRP A 112 -13.77 9.25 4.26
CA TRP A 112 -12.45 9.87 4.41
C TRP A 112 -12.43 10.96 5.49
N ASP A 113 -13.50 11.72 5.63
CA ASP A 113 -13.62 12.79 6.65
C ASP A 113 -13.54 12.27 8.08
N LYS A 114 -13.70 10.97 8.28
CA LYS A 114 -13.63 10.32 9.60
C LYS A 114 -12.22 9.83 9.97
N VAL A 115 -11.29 9.84 9.02
CA VAL A 115 -9.91 9.42 9.25
C VAL A 115 -9.16 10.53 9.99
N LYS A 116 -8.56 10.18 11.13
CA LYS A 116 -7.83 11.11 11.99
C LYS A 116 -6.33 10.98 11.84
N SER A 117 -5.81 9.75 11.71
CA SER A 117 -4.39 9.54 11.49
C SER A 117 -4.13 8.24 10.74
N ALA A 118 -3.00 8.20 10.04
CA ALA A 118 -2.44 7.00 9.43
C ALA A 118 -0.92 7.07 9.64
N GLN A 119 -0.35 6.06 10.31
CA GLN A 119 1.04 6.07 10.72
C GLN A 119 1.77 4.82 10.26
N ILE A 120 3.06 4.98 10.01
CA ILE A 120 4.00 3.89 9.79
C ILE A 120 4.94 3.85 11.00
N HIS A 121 4.94 2.74 11.73
CA HIS A 121 5.72 2.60 12.96
C HIS A 121 7.05 1.92 12.66
N ASP A 122 7.90 2.58 11.89
CA ASP A 122 9.14 2.03 11.36
C ASP A 122 10.25 1.83 12.41
N GLN A 123 10.02 2.27 13.63
CA GLN A 123 10.92 2.05 14.76
C GLN A 123 10.65 0.75 15.51
N ILE A 124 9.54 0.09 15.24
CA ILE A 124 9.19 -1.17 15.90
C ILE A 124 9.82 -2.33 15.15
N MET A 125 10.69 -3.07 15.85
CA MET A 125 11.45 -4.19 15.31
C MET A 125 10.77 -5.53 15.59
N GLY A 126 11.27 -6.62 14.98
CA GLY A 126 10.82 -7.98 15.23
C GLY A 126 10.30 -8.72 14.00
N SER A 127 10.23 -8.03 12.85
CA SER A 127 9.80 -8.59 11.57
C SER A 127 10.49 -7.85 10.44
N ASP A 128 10.44 -8.38 9.23
CA ASP A 128 10.83 -7.66 8.01
C ASP A 128 9.82 -6.61 7.58
N HIS A 129 8.61 -6.64 8.19
CA HIS A 129 7.64 -5.56 8.11
C HIS A 129 7.58 -4.79 9.43
N CYS A 130 7.16 -3.54 9.38
CA CYS A 130 6.80 -2.80 10.58
C CYS A 130 5.27 -2.63 10.66
N PRO A 131 4.74 -2.35 11.87
CA PRO A 131 3.31 -2.09 12.03
C PRO A 131 2.88 -0.79 11.33
N ILE A 132 1.66 -0.79 10.84
CA ILE A 132 0.98 0.42 10.41
C ILE A 132 -0.30 0.59 11.24
N SER A 133 -0.77 1.82 11.37
CA SER A 133 -2.00 2.11 12.13
C SER A 133 -2.86 3.13 11.42
N LEU A 134 -4.16 3.00 11.63
CA LEU A 134 -5.17 3.93 11.18
C LEU A 134 -6.05 4.30 12.37
N GLU A 135 -6.27 5.58 12.56
CA GLU A 135 -7.23 6.08 13.52
C GLU A 135 -8.42 6.66 12.76
N ILE A 136 -9.60 6.14 13.04
CA ILE A 136 -10.82 6.57 12.40
C ILE A 136 -11.91 6.76 13.46
N GLU A 137 -12.68 7.83 13.34
CA GLU A 137 -13.68 8.21 14.34
C GLU A 137 -15.03 8.40 13.66
N PHE A 138 -15.94 7.47 13.94
CA PHE A 138 -17.29 7.49 13.39
C PHE A 138 -18.27 8.36 14.16
#